data_6015bcf4f41e60029394f73f2f36f75d
#
_entry.id   6015bcf4f41e60029394f73f2f36f75d
#
_cell.length_a   1.000
_cell.length_b   1.000
_cell.length_c   1.000
_cell.angle_alpha   90.00
_cell.angle_beta   90.00
_cell.angle_gamma   90.00
#
_symmetry.space_group_name_H-M   'P 1'
#
loop_
_entity.id
_entity.type
_entity.pdbx_description
1 polymer ?
#
loop_
_entity_poly.entity_id
_entity_poly.type
_entity_poly.pdbx_seq_one_letter_code
_entity_poly.pdbx_strand_id
1 'polypeptide(L)'
;HAWVEAWADGKWFFLGACEPEPILNLGWFNESASRGMLMHTKVFGDYDGPEEVMSRTPLYTEINVISNYAPTAEVKVVVVDEKGRRVKGAKVEFKLYNYAEFYSVARKTTDDNGVATLTAGKGDMIVWASKDGKVGIDKVSFGKTKELRLVLKRDGLPQTKTWDITPPPVSTVLPNVTAAQRAENTRRLAHEDSIRQAYEATMKDRSRGNYATIQTFLREAKNKEMAKRLLDVISEKDLRDVQLTVLKDHEVAKTDTSELYCKYVMNPRVEIEWLSPYRHFLAKKMAGIRSPQALIAWCKSNIAIDETHNPQRLRMLPMSVWRERKTDKLGRAIFFVAAARSLGFPARINEINGKLQYNANGAWIDVEFDGKQAEKSVPKGTLLLEYKPTKYNDNPKYYSHFTLSKIENGVAQLLTYPETATWKDDFSKGTDLEEGTYMLITGTRMASGQVLAETYLFTIKAGKETRLTFTMREDDNAVQVIGSFNAEDIYHDRATNSDKSLLSTAGRGYYMVGIVAPNQEPTNHTLRDISTYKAEFEKWGRKMIFLFEDADNLSRFNFKEFDNLPSNVVWGTDVDKKIVNEIREQLKLKSPSLPIFLICDSFNRVVYVQQGYTINIGEQILKVIGKL
;
A
#
# COMPACT_ATOMS: atom_id res chain seq x y z
N HIS A 1 6.14 6.25 -4.30
CA HIS A 1 6.05 7.70 -4.44
C HIS A 1 6.09 8.09 -5.91
N ALA A 2 5.47 9.23 -6.27
CA ALA A 2 5.49 9.82 -7.60
C ALA A 2 5.70 11.32 -7.47
N TRP A 3 6.43 11.91 -8.43
CA TRP A 3 6.66 13.34 -8.54
C TRP A 3 6.78 13.75 -10.00
N VAL A 4 6.95 15.03 -10.26
CA VAL A 4 7.06 15.59 -11.61
C VAL A 4 8.50 16.00 -11.89
N GLU A 5 8.94 15.85 -13.12
CA GLU A 5 10.20 16.39 -13.63
C GLU A 5 9.92 17.43 -14.71
N ALA A 6 10.69 18.49 -14.71
CA ALA A 6 10.65 19.55 -15.71
C ALA A 6 12.04 19.76 -16.32
N TRP A 7 12.10 19.84 -17.65
CA TRP A 7 13.32 20.20 -18.37
C TRP A 7 13.45 21.71 -18.51
N ALA A 8 14.54 22.28 -17.99
CA ALA A 8 14.85 23.69 -18.13
C ALA A 8 16.37 23.89 -18.13
N ASP A 9 16.87 24.89 -18.86
CA ASP A 9 18.29 25.25 -18.93
C ASP A 9 19.24 24.05 -19.20
N GLY A 10 18.80 23.15 -20.07
CA GLY A 10 19.60 21.99 -20.51
C GLY A 10 19.71 20.86 -19.50
N LYS A 11 18.85 20.80 -18.48
CA LYS A 11 18.83 19.72 -17.49
C LYS A 11 17.43 19.45 -16.92
N TRP A 12 17.29 18.31 -16.29
CA TRP A 12 16.07 17.92 -15.57
C TRP A 12 16.09 18.43 -14.14
N PHE A 13 14.95 18.91 -13.70
CA PHE A 13 14.66 19.29 -12.31
C PHE A 13 13.44 18.52 -11.84
N PHE A 14 13.42 18.13 -10.57
CA PHE A 14 12.23 17.54 -9.98
C PHE A 14 11.50 18.53 -9.08
N LEU A 15 10.20 18.30 -8.88
CA LEU A 15 9.32 19.06 -8.01
C LEU A 15 8.16 18.19 -7.51
N GLY A 16 7.52 18.62 -6.42
CA GLY A 16 6.30 17.99 -5.93
C GLY A 16 5.15 18.12 -6.93
N ALA A 17 4.31 17.11 -7.02
CA ALA A 17 3.16 17.11 -7.95
C ALA A 17 1.92 17.80 -7.38
N CYS A 18 1.81 17.84 -6.04
CA CYS A 18 0.59 18.29 -5.33
C CYS A 18 0.80 19.54 -4.49
N GLU A 19 2.03 19.91 -4.18
CA GLU A 19 2.35 21.01 -3.28
C GLU A 19 3.39 21.92 -3.91
N PRO A 20 3.22 23.25 -3.84
CA PRO A 20 4.24 24.18 -4.28
C PRO A 20 5.47 24.10 -3.37
N GLU A 21 6.64 24.08 -3.99
CA GLU A 21 7.93 24.08 -3.30
C GLU A 21 8.65 25.41 -3.53
N PRO A 22 9.50 25.87 -2.60
CA PRO A 22 10.15 27.16 -2.73
C PRO A 22 11.11 27.26 -3.91
N ILE A 23 11.72 26.13 -4.32
CA ILE A 23 12.63 26.03 -5.46
C ILE A 23 12.59 24.64 -6.08
N LEU A 24 13.09 24.51 -7.30
CA LEU A 24 13.27 23.23 -7.98
C LEU A 24 14.31 22.35 -7.27
N ASN A 25 14.23 21.02 -7.46
CA ASN A 25 15.02 20.00 -6.77
C ASN A 25 14.85 19.99 -5.25
N LEU A 26 13.78 20.56 -4.77
CA LEU A 26 13.35 20.47 -3.39
C LEU A 26 11.95 19.86 -3.35
N GLY A 27 11.75 18.91 -2.50
CA GLY A 27 10.47 18.27 -2.23
C GLY A 27 10.55 17.55 -0.89
N TRP A 28 9.43 17.30 -0.25
CA TRP A 28 9.36 16.52 1.01
C TRP A 28 10.01 15.14 0.87
N PHE A 29 10.13 14.64 -0.34
CA PHE A 29 10.66 13.32 -0.68
C PHE A 29 12.18 13.29 -0.97
N ASN A 30 12.93 14.39 -0.82
CA ASN A 30 14.37 14.43 -1.13
C ASN A 30 15.15 13.30 -0.45
N GLU A 31 14.94 13.10 0.85
CA GLU A 31 15.61 12.03 1.59
C GLU A 31 15.23 10.66 1.04
N SER A 32 13.95 10.41 0.87
CA SER A 32 13.44 9.15 0.31
C SER A 32 13.93 8.91 -1.11
N ALA A 33 13.99 9.94 -1.96
CA ALA A 33 14.50 9.86 -3.32
C ALA A 33 15.99 9.49 -3.34
N SER A 34 16.81 10.10 -2.45
CA SER A 34 18.24 9.79 -2.33
C SER A 34 18.53 8.37 -1.85
N ARG A 35 17.54 7.69 -1.26
CA ARG A 35 17.56 6.29 -0.83
C ARG A 35 16.79 5.38 -1.79
N GLY A 36 16.43 5.87 -2.98
CA GLY A 36 15.75 5.07 -3.99
C GLY A 36 16.60 3.89 -4.44
N MET A 37 15.97 2.72 -4.59
CA MET A 37 16.61 1.56 -5.20
C MET A 37 16.44 1.57 -6.72
N LEU A 38 15.28 2.03 -7.20
CA LEU A 38 14.97 2.14 -8.61
C LEU A 38 14.06 3.35 -8.85
N MET A 39 14.32 4.07 -9.90
CA MET A 39 13.46 5.12 -10.43
C MET A 39 13.37 4.94 -11.94
N HIS A 40 12.16 4.79 -12.44
CA HIS A 40 11.95 4.65 -13.88
C HIS A 40 10.92 5.65 -14.38
N THR A 41 11.09 6.06 -15.63
CA THR A 41 10.15 6.92 -16.31
C THR A 41 9.80 6.35 -17.69
N LYS A 42 8.71 6.83 -18.27
CA LYS A 42 8.23 6.40 -19.58
C LYS A 42 8.48 7.51 -20.60
N VAL A 43 9.20 7.14 -21.66
CA VAL A 43 9.33 7.96 -22.84
C VAL A 43 8.36 7.46 -23.90
N PHE A 44 7.39 8.28 -24.29
CA PHE A 44 6.40 7.91 -25.33
C PHE A 44 7.04 8.05 -26.70
N GLY A 45 7.27 6.92 -27.35
CA GLY A 45 7.95 6.79 -28.62
C GLY A 45 9.23 5.95 -28.51
N ASP A 46 10.06 6.02 -29.55
CA ASP A 46 11.37 5.38 -29.59
C ASP A 46 12.36 6.16 -28.75
N TYR A 47 13.22 5.44 -28.06
CA TYR A 47 14.28 5.99 -27.23
C TYR A 47 15.62 5.34 -27.55
N ASP A 48 16.64 6.17 -27.80
CA ASP A 48 18.02 5.81 -28.14
C ASP A 48 19.07 6.52 -27.27
N GLY A 49 18.63 7.11 -26.14
CA GLY A 49 19.50 7.78 -25.16
C GLY A 49 20.35 6.79 -24.33
N PRO A 50 21.20 7.32 -23.43
CA PRO A 50 22.21 6.54 -22.70
C PRO A 50 21.65 5.76 -21.50
N GLU A 51 20.42 6.03 -21.06
CA GLU A 51 19.86 5.42 -19.87
C GLU A 51 19.52 3.93 -20.10
N GLU A 52 19.64 3.14 -19.04
CA GLU A 52 19.29 1.73 -19.08
C GLU A 52 17.82 1.52 -19.43
N VAL A 53 17.56 0.77 -20.51
CA VAL A 53 16.19 0.42 -20.91
C VAL A 53 15.68 -0.71 -20.02
N MET A 54 14.57 -0.45 -19.34
CA MET A 54 13.89 -1.43 -18.49
C MET A 54 12.92 -2.29 -19.29
N SER A 55 12.14 -1.66 -20.18
CA SER A 55 11.23 -2.35 -21.08
C SER A 55 10.92 -1.50 -22.32
N ARG A 56 10.52 -2.19 -23.41
CA ARG A 56 9.99 -1.54 -24.62
C ARG A 56 8.60 -2.09 -24.90
N THR A 57 7.70 -1.20 -25.24
CA THR A 57 6.32 -1.51 -25.63
C THR A 57 5.98 -0.80 -26.93
N PRO A 58 4.87 -1.12 -27.58
CA PRO A 58 4.42 -0.37 -28.76
C PRO A 58 4.12 1.12 -28.49
N LEU A 59 3.95 1.53 -27.23
CA LEU A 59 3.54 2.90 -26.88
C LEU A 59 4.67 3.70 -26.23
N TYR A 60 5.59 3.05 -25.51
CA TYR A 60 6.64 3.74 -24.77
C TYR A 60 7.86 2.84 -24.52
N THR A 61 8.98 3.47 -24.29
CA THR A 61 10.18 2.88 -23.69
C THR A 61 10.25 3.30 -22.22
N GLU A 62 10.43 2.35 -21.33
CA GLU A 62 10.66 2.60 -19.91
C GLU A 62 12.16 2.60 -19.64
N ILE A 63 12.68 3.66 -19.05
CA ILE A 63 14.09 3.86 -18.78
C ILE A 63 14.38 4.05 -17.30
N ASN A 64 15.56 3.67 -16.87
CA ASN A 64 16.02 3.77 -15.48
C ASN A 64 16.75 5.11 -15.27
N VAL A 65 16.18 5.95 -14.43
CA VAL A 65 16.71 7.29 -14.12
C VAL A 65 17.17 7.42 -12.66
N ILE A 66 17.38 6.30 -11.96
CA ILE A 66 17.76 6.32 -10.53
C ILE A 66 19.06 7.07 -10.28
N SER A 67 20.00 7.10 -11.23
CA SER A 67 21.26 7.82 -11.12
C SER A 67 21.11 9.35 -10.97
N ASN A 68 19.94 9.91 -11.33
CA ASN A 68 19.63 11.32 -11.12
C ASN A 68 19.34 11.63 -9.64
N TYR A 69 19.06 10.64 -8.82
CA TYR A 69 18.56 10.80 -7.45
C TYR A 69 19.46 10.18 -6.38
N ALA A 70 20.11 9.06 -6.69
CA ALA A 70 20.89 8.28 -5.72
C ALA A 70 22.20 7.76 -6.30
N PRO A 71 23.21 7.51 -5.47
CA PRO A 71 24.40 6.77 -5.87
C PRO A 71 24.05 5.34 -6.28
N THR A 72 24.47 4.91 -7.46
CA THR A 72 24.12 3.62 -8.06
C THR A 72 25.28 2.64 -8.16
N ALA A 73 24.96 1.39 -8.42
CA ALA A 73 25.88 0.34 -8.82
C ALA A 73 25.16 -0.64 -9.76
N GLU A 74 25.92 -1.26 -10.68
CA GLU A 74 25.43 -2.34 -11.54
C GLU A 74 25.72 -3.70 -10.88
N VAL A 75 24.78 -4.64 -11.04
CA VAL A 75 24.95 -6.06 -10.66
C VAL A 75 24.62 -6.94 -11.85
N LYS A 76 25.45 -7.99 -12.04
CA LYS A 76 25.21 -9.09 -12.98
C LYS A 76 24.59 -10.27 -12.25
N VAL A 77 23.47 -10.77 -12.76
CA VAL A 77 22.86 -12.01 -12.29
C VAL A 77 23.11 -13.10 -13.32
N VAL A 78 23.81 -14.12 -12.90
CA VAL A 78 24.17 -15.27 -13.72
C VAL A 78 23.30 -16.43 -13.35
N VAL A 79 22.42 -16.86 -14.26
CA VAL A 79 21.51 -17.98 -14.04
C VAL A 79 22.07 -19.25 -14.66
N VAL A 80 22.16 -20.32 -13.88
CA VAL A 80 22.63 -21.63 -14.29
C VAL A 80 21.69 -22.76 -13.89
N ASP A 81 21.79 -23.89 -14.57
CA ASP A 81 21.12 -25.12 -14.15
C ASP A 81 21.94 -25.87 -13.08
N GLU A 82 21.42 -27.00 -12.61
CA GLU A 82 22.08 -27.84 -11.59
C GLU A 82 23.41 -28.44 -12.05
N LYS A 83 23.67 -28.47 -13.35
CA LYS A 83 24.96 -28.89 -13.94
C LYS A 83 25.91 -27.72 -14.18
N GLY A 84 25.55 -26.50 -13.76
CA GLY A 84 26.35 -25.30 -13.94
C GLY A 84 26.29 -24.67 -15.32
N ARG A 85 25.43 -25.16 -16.24
CA ARG A 85 25.28 -24.63 -17.59
C ARG A 85 24.45 -23.35 -17.55
N ARG A 86 24.83 -22.35 -18.34
CA ARG A 86 24.14 -21.07 -18.48
C ARG A 86 22.72 -21.26 -19.01
N VAL A 87 21.76 -20.57 -18.43
CA VAL A 87 20.34 -20.66 -18.80
C VAL A 87 19.89 -19.39 -19.50
N LYS A 88 19.78 -19.45 -20.84
CA LYS A 88 19.18 -18.40 -21.66
C LYS A 88 17.67 -18.32 -21.43
N GLY A 89 17.08 -17.10 -21.46
CA GLY A 89 15.64 -16.88 -21.40
C GLY A 89 15.01 -17.20 -20.04
N ALA A 90 15.79 -17.21 -18.96
CA ALA A 90 15.27 -17.28 -17.61
C ALA A 90 14.70 -15.90 -17.21
N LYS A 91 13.52 -15.87 -16.61
CA LYS A 91 12.95 -14.66 -16.01
C LYS A 91 13.71 -14.34 -14.74
N VAL A 92 14.21 -13.12 -14.60
CA VAL A 92 14.91 -12.62 -13.42
C VAL A 92 14.12 -11.43 -12.87
N GLU A 93 13.63 -11.57 -11.67
CA GLU A 93 12.89 -10.53 -10.96
C GLU A 93 13.75 -9.96 -9.84
N PHE A 94 13.94 -8.65 -9.85
CA PHE A 94 14.56 -7.91 -8.77
C PHE A 94 13.45 -7.37 -7.87
N LYS A 95 13.48 -7.73 -6.60
CA LYS A 95 12.37 -7.53 -5.67
C LYS A 95 12.80 -6.72 -4.46
N LEU A 96 11.96 -5.78 -4.06
CA LEU A 96 12.07 -5.05 -2.80
C LEU A 96 11.11 -5.61 -1.76
N TYR A 97 11.51 -5.53 -0.49
CA TYR A 97 10.55 -5.72 0.59
C TYR A 97 9.65 -4.49 0.68
N ASN A 98 8.42 -4.65 0.21
CA ASN A 98 7.39 -3.61 0.25
C ASN A 98 6.13 -4.20 0.85
N TYR A 99 5.60 -3.58 1.91
CA TYR A 99 4.74 -4.27 2.84
C TYR A 99 5.45 -5.58 3.26
N ALA A 100 4.80 -6.59 3.74
CA ALA A 100 5.51 -7.84 4.03
C ALA A 100 5.60 -8.75 2.78
N GLU A 101 5.97 -8.20 1.63
CA GLU A 101 6.07 -8.90 0.34
C GLU A 101 7.41 -8.62 -0.34
N PHE A 102 7.93 -9.59 -1.07
CA PHE A 102 9.00 -9.36 -2.04
C PHE A 102 8.39 -8.90 -3.37
N TYR A 103 8.16 -7.60 -3.49
CA TYR A 103 7.52 -6.98 -4.67
C TYR A 103 8.53 -6.79 -5.80
N SER A 104 8.18 -7.25 -7.02
CA SER A 104 9.03 -7.11 -8.21
C SER A 104 9.02 -5.68 -8.74
N VAL A 105 10.16 -4.98 -8.63
CA VAL A 105 10.36 -3.63 -9.16
C VAL A 105 11.00 -3.62 -10.55
N ALA A 106 11.75 -4.69 -10.89
CA ALA A 106 12.32 -4.86 -12.23
C ALA A 106 12.23 -6.32 -12.67
N ARG A 107 11.97 -6.52 -13.95
CA ARG A 107 11.91 -7.83 -14.60
C ARG A 107 12.81 -7.81 -15.81
N LYS A 108 13.77 -8.73 -15.85
CA LYS A 108 14.72 -8.92 -16.95
C LYS A 108 14.65 -10.37 -17.43
N THR A 109 15.17 -10.61 -18.61
CA THR A 109 15.34 -11.97 -19.16
C THR A 109 16.80 -12.19 -19.42
N THR A 110 17.31 -13.36 -19.05
CA THR A 110 18.74 -13.68 -19.30
C THR A 110 19.03 -13.79 -20.80
N ASP A 111 20.17 -13.24 -21.20
CA ASP A 111 20.72 -13.30 -22.54
C ASP A 111 21.22 -14.71 -22.93
N ASP A 112 21.92 -14.81 -24.06
CA ASP A 112 22.50 -16.06 -24.57
C ASP A 112 23.59 -16.63 -23.64
N ASN A 113 24.21 -15.79 -22.82
CA ASN A 113 25.20 -16.16 -21.82
C ASN A 113 24.58 -16.46 -20.44
N GLY A 114 23.24 -16.48 -20.34
CA GLY A 114 22.53 -16.69 -19.08
C GLY A 114 22.67 -15.52 -18.10
N VAL A 115 22.86 -14.30 -18.59
CA VAL A 115 23.12 -13.10 -17.78
C VAL A 115 21.97 -12.11 -17.89
N ALA A 116 21.59 -11.51 -16.77
CA ALA A 116 20.75 -10.32 -16.69
C ALA A 116 21.45 -9.27 -15.82
N THR A 117 21.33 -7.99 -16.17
CA THR A 117 21.94 -6.88 -15.44
C THR A 117 20.89 -5.89 -14.96
N LEU A 118 21.20 -5.21 -13.86
CA LEU A 118 20.42 -4.09 -13.37
C LEU A 118 21.35 -3.07 -12.70
N THR A 119 21.11 -1.78 -12.98
CA THR A 119 21.66 -0.66 -12.22
C THR A 119 20.64 -0.21 -11.17
N ALA A 120 21.05 -0.11 -9.91
CA ALA A 120 20.16 0.28 -8.82
C ALA A 120 20.90 1.08 -7.73
N GLY A 121 20.14 1.68 -6.81
CA GLY A 121 20.66 2.32 -5.61
C GLY A 121 21.43 1.32 -4.73
N LYS A 122 22.38 1.81 -3.94
CA LYS A 122 23.33 0.99 -3.15
C LYS A 122 22.69 0.36 -1.89
N GLY A 123 21.64 -0.41 -2.06
CA GLY A 123 20.96 -1.19 -1.02
C GLY A 123 20.78 -2.65 -1.41
N ASP A 124 19.93 -3.35 -0.71
CA ASP A 124 19.69 -4.78 -0.91
C ASP A 124 18.40 -5.04 -1.71
N MET A 125 18.44 -6.01 -2.60
CA MET A 125 17.28 -6.60 -3.27
C MET A 125 17.29 -8.12 -3.13
N ILE A 126 16.11 -8.71 -3.16
CA ILE A 126 15.95 -10.15 -3.39
C ILE A 126 15.88 -10.39 -4.89
N VAL A 127 16.67 -11.32 -5.39
CA VAL A 127 16.66 -11.72 -6.79
C VAL A 127 16.03 -13.10 -6.91
N TRP A 128 15.01 -13.18 -7.75
CA TRP A 128 14.24 -14.39 -8.01
C TRP A 128 14.37 -14.75 -9.49
N ALA A 129 15.01 -15.86 -9.78
CA ALA A 129 15.10 -16.36 -11.15
C ALA A 129 14.19 -17.58 -11.33
N SER A 130 13.49 -17.66 -12.47
CA SER A 130 12.60 -18.79 -12.76
C SER A 130 12.59 -19.15 -14.24
N LYS A 131 12.47 -20.45 -14.53
CA LYS A 131 12.24 -21.00 -15.87
C LYS A 131 11.73 -22.44 -15.78
N ASP A 132 10.69 -22.77 -16.53
CA ASP A 132 10.13 -24.12 -16.67
C ASP A 132 9.84 -24.78 -15.31
N GLY A 133 9.24 -24.04 -14.37
CA GLY A 133 8.90 -24.51 -13.03
C GLY A 133 10.08 -24.67 -12.08
N LYS A 134 11.31 -24.36 -12.51
CA LYS A 134 12.48 -24.29 -11.65
C LYS A 134 12.69 -22.86 -11.17
N VAL A 135 13.27 -22.72 -9.98
CA VAL A 135 13.47 -21.44 -9.33
C VAL A 135 14.79 -21.38 -8.58
N GLY A 136 15.36 -20.19 -8.48
CA GLY A 136 16.49 -19.86 -7.60
C GLY A 136 16.26 -18.49 -6.98
N ILE A 137 16.58 -18.34 -5.69
CA ILE A 137 16.40 -17.10 -4.94
C ILE A 137 17.62 -16.81 -4.08
N ASP A 138 18.09 -15.57 -4.12
CA ASP A 138 19.04 -15.06 -3.15
C ASP A 138 19.00 -13.53 -3.04
N LYS A 139 19.72 -12.98 -2.07
CA LYS A 139 19.87 -11.55 -1.83
C LYS A 139 21.09 -11.02 -2.56
N VAL A 140 20.97 -9.81 -3.11
CA VAL A 140 22.08 -9.05 -3.67
C VAL A 140 22.20 -7.70 -2.98
N SER A 141 23.43 -7.26 -2.71
CA SER A 141 23.74 -5.95 -2.14
C SER A 141 24.43 -5.10 -3.19
N PHE A 142 23.71 -4.14 -3.77
CA PHE A 142 24.26 -3.24 -4.77
C PHE A 142 25.39 -2.37 -4.18
N GLY A 143 26.49 -2.27 -4.94
CA GLY A 143 27.70 -1.60 -4.49
C GLY A 143 28.67 -2.48 -3.69
N LYS A 144 28.24 -3.66 -3.23
CA LYS A 144 29.10 -4.69 -2.59
C LYS A 144 29.24 -5.92 -3.46
N THR A 145 28.13 -6.40 -4.02
CA THR A 145 28.09 -7.57 -4.92
C THR A 145 28.20 -7.09 -6.37
N LYS A 146 29.16 -7.61 -7.13
CA LYS A 146 29.28 -7.36 -8.58
C LYS A 146 28.57 -8.41 -9.42
N GLU A 147 28.59 -9.65 -8.97
CA GLU A 147 27.97 -10.79 -9.65
C GLU A 147 27.24 -11.68 -8.64
N LEU A 148 26.00 -12.05 -8.93
CA LEU A 148 25.21 -13.04 -8.21
C LEU A 148 24.97 -14.24 -9.11
N ARG A 149 25.32 -15.45 -8.65
CA ARG A 149 25.05 -16.69 -9.36
C ARG A 149 23.84 -17.41 -8.75
N LEU A 150 22.81 -17.64 -9.56
CA LEU A 150 21.61 -18.37 -9.15
C LEU A 150 21.51 -19.71 -9.87
N VAL A 151 21.27 -20.78 -9.11
CA VAL A 151 21.04 -22.13 -9.63
C VAL A 151 19.53 -22.40 -9.66
N LEU A 152 18.99 -22.73 -10.83
CA LEU A 152 17.60 -23.11 -10.98
C LEU A 152 17.37 -24.57 -10.62
N LYS A 153 16.50 -24.84 -9.64
CA LYS A 153 16.10 -26.16 -9.17
C LYS A 153 14.57 -26.23 -9.04
N ARG A 154 14.01 -27.44 -9.06
CA ARG A 154 12.56 -27.63 -8.79
C ARG A 154 12.19 -27.29 -7.34
N ASP A 155 13.09 -27.62 -6.41
CA ASP A 155 13.05 -27.33 -4.98
C ASP A 155 13.98 -26.15 -4.60
N GLY A 156 14.12 -25.17 -5.51
CA GLY A 156 15.06 -24.06 -5.34
C GLY A 156 14.66 -23.01 -4.31
N LEU A 157 13.45 -23.11 -3.73
CA LEU A 157 13.05 -22.27 -2.61
C LEU A 157 13.42 -22.92 -1.28
N PRO A 158 14.08 -22.21 -0.37
CA PRO A 158 14.41 -22.73 0.95
C PRO A 158 13.14 -22.94 1.80
N GLN A 159 13.13 -24.00 2.61
CA GLN A 159 12.01 -24.29 3.53
C GLN A 159 11.80 -23.13 4.50
N THR A 160 12.89 -22.60 5.06
CA THR A 160 12.89 -21.39 5.90
C THR A 160 14.18 -20.65 5.62
N LYS A 161 14.12 -19.31 5.51
CA LYS A 161 15.31 -18.47 5.33
C LYS A 161 15.10 -17.09 5.95
N THR A 162 16.11 -16.60 6.65
CA THR A 162 16.17 -15.24 7.18
C THR A 162 16.82 -14.30 6.19
N TRP A 163 16.37 -13.05 6.17
CA TRP A 163 16.83 -12.00 5.28
C TRP A 163 17.00 -10.71 6.07
N ASP A 164 18.24 -10.22 6.14
CA ASP A 164 18.55 -8.89 6.63
C ASP A 164 18.66 -7.97 5.43
N ILE A 165 17.71 -7.05 5.25
CA ILE A 165 17.59 -6.20 4.08
C ILE A 165 17.95 -4.78 4.47
N THR A 166 19.00 -4.23 3.89
CA THR A 166 19.52 -2.91 4.17
C THR A 166 19.16 -1.96 3.03
N PRO A 167 18.48 -0.82 3.31
CA PRO A 167 18.22 0.19 2.31
C PRO A 167 19.50 0.97 1.93
N PRO A 168 19.51 1.72 0.82
CA PRO A 168 20.59 2.66 0.54
C PRO A 168 20.78 3.67 1.67
N PRO A 169 22.00 4.17 1.90
CA PRO A 169 22.25 5.25 2.83
C PRO A 169 21.60 6.54 2.34
N VAL A 170 21.28 7.44 3.27
CA VAL A 170 20.86 8.81 2.94
C VAL A 170 22.03 9.53 2.26
N SER A 171 21.78 10.11 1.09
CA SER A 171 22.82 10.83 0.32
C SER A 171 22.35 12.19 -0.20
N THR A 172 21.22 12.70 0.31
CA THR A 172 20.64 13.96 -0.15
C THR A 172 21.47 15.17 0.32
N VAL A 173 21.65 16.13 -0.59
CA VAL A 173 22.12 17.46 -0.27
C VAL A 173 20.97 18.42 -0.59
N LEU A 174 20.41 19.06 0.44
CA LEU A 174 19.31 20.00 0.24
C LEU A 174 19.82 21.29 -0.39
N PRO A 175 19.13 21.82 -1.41
CA PRO A 175 19.47 23.11 -1.97
C PRO A 175 19.23 24.23 -0.97
N ASN A 176 20.00 25.32 -1.06
CA ASN A 176 19.83 26.48 -0.19
C ASN A 176 18.56 27.26 -0.58
N VAL A 177 17.73 27.59 0.40
CA VAL A 177 16.48 28.34 0.23
C VAL A 177 16.54 29.67 0.98
N THR A 178 16.34 30.75 0.27
CA THR A 178 16.32 32.10 0.86
C THR A 178 15.05 32.36 1.67
N ALA A 179 15.09 33.32 2.59
CA ALA A 179 13.92 33.75 3.36
C ALA A 179 12.76 34.23 2.46
N ALA A 180 13.08 34.96 1.37
CA ALA A 180 12.07 35.41 0.41
C ALA A 180 11.38 34.25 -0.31
N GLN A 181 12.12 33.23 -0.74
CA GLN A 181 11.57 32.05 -1.37
C GLN A 181 10.67 31.26 -0.41
N ARG A 182 11.04 31.14 0.87
CA ARG A 182 10.20 30.52 1.90
C ARG A 182 8.89 31.28 2.11
N ALA A 183 8.96 32.63 2.24
CA ALA A 183 7.78 33.45 2.43
C ALA A 183 6.80 33.35 1.24
N GLU A 184 7.32 33.38 0.02
CA GLU A 184 6.51 33.21 -1.19
C GLU A 184 5.87 31.82 -1.23
N ASN A 185 6.60 30.76 -0.88
CA ASN A 185 6.04 29.42 -0.82
C ASN A 185 4.93 29.30 0.24
N THR A 186 5.11 29.90 1.41
CA THR A 186 4.08 29.95 2.45
C THR A 186 2.80 30.61 1.93
N ARG A 187 2.93 31.71 1.17
CA ARG A 187 1.79 32.38 0.54
C ARG A 187 1.07 31.47 -0.47
N ARG A 188 1.82 30.72 -1.29
CA ARG A 188 1.25 29.75 -2.27
C ARG A 188 0.53 28.63 -1.55
N LEU A 189 1.12 28.05 -0.52
CA LEU A 189 0.49 26.98 0.28
C LEU A 189 -0.83 27.44 0.90
N ALA A 190 -0.85 28.65 1.50
CA ALA A 190 -2.08 29.20 2.06
C ALA A 190 -3.17 29.41 1.01
N HIS A 191 -2.81 29.77 -0.22
CA HIS A 191 -3.77 29.87 -1.32
C HIS A 191 -4.34 28.49 -1.72
N GLU A 192 -3.49 27.49 -1.89
CA GLU A 192 -3.91 26.10 -2.19
C GLU A 192 -4.81 25.54 -1.08
N ASP A 193 -4.46 25.76 0.17
CA ASP A 193 -5.28 25.34 1.31
C ASP A 193 -6.67 25.99 1.30
N SER A 194 -6.76 27.28 0.92
CA SER A 194 -8.04 27.97 0.82
C SER A 194 -8.95 27.36 -0.26
N ILE A 195 -8.39 26.96 -1.40
CA ILE A 195 -9.12 26.28 -2.48
C ILE A 195 -9.61 24.92 -1.99
N ARG A 196 -8.76 24.13 -1.35
CA ARG A 196 -9.11 22.81 -0.80
C ARG A 196 -10.22 22.89 0.23
N GLN A 197 -10.12 23.81 1.20
CA GLN A 197 -11.14 24.02 2.24
C GLN A 197 -12.48 24.44 1.64
N ALA A 198 -12.47 25.33 0.64
CA ALA A 198 -13.71 25.72 -0.07
C ALA A 198 -14.36 24.54 -0.77
N TYR A 199 -13.58 23.66 -1.39
CA TYR A 199 -14.09 22.43 -2.00
C TYR A 199 -14.65 21.45 -0.96
N GLU A 200 -13.91 21.18 0.11
CA GLU A 200 -14.32 20.27 1.18
C GLU A 200 -15.62 20.72 1.87
N ALA A 201 -15.83 22.01 2.04
CA ALA A 201 -17.08 22.57 2.59
C ALA A 201 -18.33 22.22 1.76
N THR A 202 -18.17 21.83 0.50
CA THR A 202 -19.27 21.40 -0.38
C THR A 202 -19.61 19.91 -0.26
N MET A 203 -18.78 19.11 0.44
CA MET A 203 -18.95 17.67 0.55
C MET A 203 -19.88 17.29 1.69
N LYS A 204 -20.68 16.23 1.49
CA LYS A 204 -21.62 15.69 2.47
C LYS A 204 -21.47 14.17 2.55
N ASP A 205 -21.44 13.66 3.79
CA ASP A 205 -21.47 12.24 4.11
C ASP A 205 -20.51 11.38 3.26
N ARG A 206 -20.86 10.11 3.10
CA ARG A 206 -20.14 9.14 2.26
C ARG A 206 -20.07 9.54 0.78
N SER A 207 -21.07 10.28 0.31
CA SER A 207 -21.16 10.72 -1.09
C SER A 207 -20.18 11.84 -1.45
N ARG A 208 -19.65 12.55 -0.47
CA ARG A 208 -18.64 13.63 -0.65
C ARG A 208 -18.88 14.51 -1.87
N GLY A 209 -20.07 15.14 -1.93
CA GLY A 209 -20.46 16.03 -3.02
C GLY A 209 -21.36 15.41 -4.09
N ASN A 210 -21.49 14.08 -4.16
CA ASN A 210 -22.40 13.38 -5.07
C ASN A 210 -23.83 13.18 -4.49
N TYR A 211 -24.10 13.86 -3.39
CA TYR A 211 -25.37 13.73 -2.65
C TYR A 211 -26.60 13.96 -3.52
N ALA A 212 -26.60 15.00 -4.37
CA ALA A 212 -27.71 15.32 -5.25
C ALA A 212 -28.04 14.19 -6.24
N THR A 213 -27.03 13.53 -6.81
CA THR A 213 -27.19 12.37 -7.69
C THR A 213 -27.84 11.21 -6.96
N ILE A 214 -27.33 10.88 -5.76
CA ILE A 214 -27.86 9.80 -4.93
C ILE A 214 -29.29 10.06 -4.51
N GLN A 215 -29.62 11.28 -4.07
CA GLN A 215 -30.99 11.67 -3.71
C GLN A 215 -31.95 11.61 -4.91
N THR A 216 -31.47 12.04 -6.08
CA THR A 216 -32.26 11.95 -7.32
C THR A 216 -32.54 10.48 -7.68
N PHE A 217 -31.52 9.62 -7.61
CA PHE A 217 -31.70 8.18 -7.83
C PHE A 217 -32.71 7.58 -6.86
N LEU A 218 -32.56 7.82 -5.55
CA LEU A 218 -33.49 7.31 -4.54
C LEU A 218 -34.92 7.82 -4.73
N ARG A 219 -35.12 9.07 -5.16
CA ARG A 219 -36.42 9.64 -5.45
C ARG A 219 -37.07 8.97 -6.66
N GLU A 220 -36.31 8.72 -7.73
CA GLU A 220 -36.82 8.22 -9.02
C GLU A 220 -36.87 6.69 -9.11
N ALA A 221 -36.18 5.98 -8.23
CA ALA A 221 -36.13 4.52 -8.24
C ALA A 221 -37.52 3.88 -8.09
N LYS A 222 -37.79 2.88 -8.92
CA LYS A 222 -39.05 2.11 -8.92
C LYS A 222 -39.16 1.19 -7.71
N ASN A 223 -38.05 0.56 -7.32
CA ASN A 223 -37.94 -0.27 -6.13
C ASN A 223 -36.99 0.37 -5.12
N LYS A 224 -37.55 1.06 -4.13
CA LYS A 224 -36.78 1.81 -3.13
C LYS A 224 -35.86 0.93 -2.27
N GLU A 225 -36.30 -0.29 -1.96
CA GLU A 225 -35.50 -1.21 -1.17
C GLU A 225 -34.26 -1.67 -1.96
N MET A 226 -34.46 -2.12 -3.19
CA MET A 226 -33.35 -2.54 -4.04
C MET A 226 -32.41 -1.38 -4.41
N ALA A 227 -32.94 -0.16 -4.55
CA ALA A 227 -32.12 1.03 -4.75
C ALA A 227 -31.18 1.29 -3.56
N LYS A 228 -31.68 1.14 -2.32
CA LYS A 228 -30.83 1.23 -1.11
C LYS A 228 -29.79 0.12 -1.08
N ARG A 229 -30.18 -1.14 -1.37
CA ARG A 229 -29.26 -2.28 -1.45
C ARG A 229 -28.17 -2.07 -2.50
N LEU A 230 -28.49 -1.45 -3.64
CA LEU A 230 -27.51 -1.08 -4.64
C LEU A 230 -26.46 -0.11 -4.09
N LEU A 231 -26.91 0.93 -3.38
CA LEU A 231 -26.01 1.90 -2.76
C LEU A 231 -25.15 1.27 -1.64
N ASP A 232 -25.67 0.28 -0.92
CA ASP A 232 -24.93 -0.44 0.14
C ASP A 232 -23.78 -1.30 -0.40
N VAL A 233 -23.88 -1.81 -1.64
CA VAL A 233 -22.82 -2.61 -2.26
C VAL A 233 -21.85 -1.79 -3.10
N ILE A 234 -22.14 -0.53 -3.36
CA ILE A 234 -21.21 0.40 -4.00
C ILE A 234 -20.23 0.94 -2.96
N SER A 235 -18.93 0.92 -3.27
CA SER A 235 -17.90 1.41 -2.35
C SER A 235 -18.03 2.90 -2.07
N GLU A 236 -17.54 3.38 -0.93
CA GLU A 236 -17.54 4.82 -0.60
C GLU A 236 -16.79 5.64 -1.66
N LYS A 237 -15.71 5.11 -2.21
CA LYS A 237 -14.98 5.73 -3.31
C LYS A 237 -15.88 5.95 -4.51
N ASP A 238 -16.63 4.93 -4.92
CA ASP A 238 -17.52 5.01 -6.08
C ASP A 238 -18.77 5.88 -5.82
N LEU A 239 -19.29 5.89 -4.59
CA LEU A 239 -20.41 6.76 -4.21
C LEU A 239 -20.09 8.26 -4.39
N ARG A 240 -18.81 8.64 -4.36
CA ARG A 240 -18.36 10.04 -4.51
C ARG A 240 -18.57 10.59 -5.92
N ASP A 241 -18.60 9.73 -6.94
CA ASP A 241 -18.62 10.16 -8.35
C ASP A 241 -19.48 9.29 -9.27
N VAL A 242 -20.19 8.28 -8.76
CA VAL A 242 -21.06 7.45 -9.57
C VAL A 242 -22.13 8.28 -10.26
N GLN A 243 -22.26 8.08 -11.59
CA GLN A 243 -23.25 8.81 -12.39
C GLN A 243 -24.65 8.23 -12.22
N LEU A 244 -25.66 9.11 -12.31
CA LEU A 244 -27.07 8.71 -12.27
C LEU A 244 -27.42 7.66 -13.32
N THR A 245 -26.83 7.74 -14.49
CA THR A 245 -27.01 6.78 -15.59
C THR A 245 -26.53 5.37 -15.22
N VAL A 246 -25.46 5.24 -14.46
CA VAL A 246 -24.95 3.96 -13.94
C VAL A 246 -25.93 3.40 -12.91
N LEU A 247 -26.37 4.22 -11.94
CA LEU A 247 -27.32 3.80 -10.92
C LEU A 247 -28.63 3.30 -11.55
N LYS A 248 -29.17 4.03 -12.52
CA LYS A 248 -30.39 3.64 -13.25
C LYS A 248 -30.21 2.39 -14.10
N ASP A 249 -29.05 2.20 -14.73
CA ASP A 249 -28.75 1.01 -15.53
C ASP A 249 -28.64 -0.25 -14.66
N HIS A 250 -28.27 -0.08 -13.37
CA HIS A 250 -28.14 -1.17 -12.41
C HIS A 250 -29.33 -1.33 -11.46
N GLU A 251 -30.37 -0.51 -11.63
CA GLU A 251 -31.64 -0.72 -10.94
C GLU A 251 -32.30 -2.00 -11.46
N VAL A 252 -32.55 -2.94 -10.56
CA VAL A 252 -33.13 -4.26 -10.90
C VAL A 252 -34.58 -4.35 -10.44
N ALA A 253 -35.40 -5.00 -11.27
CA ALA A 253 -36.80 -5.25 -10.94
C ALA A 253 -36.99 -6.43 -9.97
N LYS A 254 -36.02 -7.38 -9.96
CA LYS A 254 -36.07 -8.59 -9.12
C LYS A 254 -35.82 -8.21 -7.65
N THR A 255 -36.65 -8.68 -6.76
CA THR A 255 -36.52 -8.50 -5.30
C THR A 255 -35.77 -9.69 -4.72
N ASP A 256 -34.43 -9.68 -4.81
CA ASP A 256 -33.53 -10.66 -4.21
C ASP A 256 -32.54 -9.91 -3.33
N THR A 257 -32.69 -10.05 -2.02
CA THR A 257 -31.87 -9.34 -1.02
C THR A 257 -30.73 -10.19 -0.48
N SER A 258 -30.48 -11.39 -1.07
CA SER A 258 -29.34 -12.22 -0.67
C SER A 258 -28.02 -11.50 -0.93
N GLU A 259 -27.03 -11.71 -0.06
CA GLU A 259 -25.69 -11.17 -0.22
C GLU A 259 -25.08 -11.58 -1.56
N LEU A 260 -25.27 -12.83 -1.96
CA LEU A 260 -24.81 -13.34 -3.24
C LEU A 260 -25.35 -12.51 -4.42
N TYR A 261 -26.66 -12.21 -4.40
CA TYR A 261 -27.26 -11.42 -5.46
C TYR A 261 -26.80 -9.95 -5.43
N CYS A 262 -26.86 -9.32 -4.26
CA CYS A 262 -26.50 -7.91 -4.12
C CYS A 262 -25.03 -7.67 -4.53
N LYS A 263 -24.11 -8.46 -3.99
CA LYS A 263 -22.66 -8.26 -4.19
C LYS A 263 -22.18 -8.74 -5.58
N TYR A 264 -22.72 -9.84 -6.10
CA TYR A 264 -22.14 -10.51 -7.27
C TYR A 264 -23.05 -10.58 -8.51
N VAL A 265 -24.25 -10.00 -8.43
CA VAL A 265 -25.12 -9.76 -9.59
C VAL A 265 -25.46 -8.29 -9.75
N MET A 266 -25.89 -7.61 -8.68
CA MET A 266 -26.39 -6.24 -8.77
C MET A 266 -25.27 -5.20 -8.82
N ASN A 267 -24.15 -5.42 -8.11
CA ASN A 267 -23.04 -4.46 -8.02
C ASN A 267 -22.47 -4.12 -9.41
N PRO A 268 -22.37 -2.81 -9.77
CA PRO A 268 -21.80 -2.37 -11.05
C PRO A 268 -20.29 -2.60 -11.15
N ARG A 269 -19.56 -2.57 -10.04
CA ARG A 269 -18.10 -2.67 -9.96
C ARG A 269 -17.64 -4.11 -10.12
N VAL A 270 -16.72 -4.35 -11.02
CA VAL A 270 -16.08 -5.67 -11.20
C VAL A 270 -14.68 -5.70 -10.59
N GLU A 271 -13.83 -4.75 -10.98
CA GLU A 271 -12.44 -4.60 -10.51
C GLU A 271 -12.18 -3.13 -10.14
N ILE A 272 -11.35 -2.39 -10.85
CA ILE A 272 -11.14 -0.95 -10.65
C ILE A 272 -11.39 -0.13 -11.93
N GLU A 273 -12.13 -0.68 -12.88
CA GLU A 273 -12.54 0.00 -14.11
C GLU A 273 -13.40 1.22 -13.81
N TRP A 274 -13.43 2.19 -14.72
CA TRP A 274 -14.37 3.31 -14.60
C TRP A 274 -15.82 2.81 -14.70
N LEU A 275 -16.69 3.22 -13.77
CA LEU A 275 -18.10 2.83 -13.78
C LEU A 275 -18.82 3.43 -14.99
N SER A 276 -19.46 2.58 -15.76
CA SER A 276 -20.25 2.96 -16.94
C SER A 276 -21.48 2.09 -17.10
N PRO A 277 -22.56 2.59 -17.72
CA PRO A 277 -23.74 1.77 -18.02
C PRO A 277 -23.39 0.62 -18.98
N TYR A 278 -23.82 -0.59 -18.67
CA TYR A 278 -23.64 -1.77 -19.51
C TYR A 278 -24.73 -2.84 -19.37
N ARG A 279 -25.40 -2.86 -18.20
CA ARG A 279 -26.28 -3.97 -17.78
C ARG A 279 -27.45 -4.19 -18.73
N HIS A 280 -28.29 -3.17 -18.94
CA HIS A 280 -29.47 -3.30 -19.81
C HIS A 280 -29.08 -3.61 -21.26
N PHE A 281 -28.01 -3.00 -21.73
CA PHE A 281 -27.51 -3.25 -23.09
C PHE A 281 -27.05 -4.69 -23.28
N LEU A 282 -26.18 -5.19 -22.39
CA LEU A 282 -25.65 -6.55 -22.47
C LEU A 282 -26.75 -7.60 -22.24
N ALA A 283 -27.63 -7.39 -21.28
CA ALA A 283 -28.79 -8.25 -21.06
C ALA A 283 -29.64 -8.43 -22.32
N LYS A 284 -29.92 -7.33 -23.04
CA LYS A 284 -30.68 -7.37 -24.29
C LYS A 284 -29.91 -8.05 -25.41
N LYS A 285 -28.64 -7.71 -25.61
CA LYS A 285 -27.82 -8.23 -26.73
C LYS A 285 -27.44 -9.70 -26.56
N MET A 286 -27.32 -10.16 -25.32
CA MET A 286 -26.89 -11.51 -24.98
C MET A 286 -28.03 -12.38 -24.42
N ALA A 287 -29.27 -11.98 -24.62
CA ALA A 287 -30.46 -12.67 -24.08
C ALA A 287 -30.59 -14.16 -24.49
N GLY A 288 -29.92 -14.58 -25.57
CA GLY A 288 -29.87 -15.99 -26.00
C GLY A 288 -28.91 -16.87 -25.19
N ILE A 289 -28.02 -16.29 -24.37
CA ILE A 289 -27.07 -17.02 -23.54
C ILE A 289 -27.77 -17.42 -22.24
N ARG A 290 -27.88 -18.72 -21.99
CA ARG A 290 -28.67 -19.31 -20.90
C ARG A 290 -27.84 -19.95 -19.78
N SER A 291 -26.52 -19.96 -19.91
CA SER A 291 -25.62 -20.51 -18.89
C SER A 291 -24.27 -19.82 -18.87
N PRO A 292 -23.53 -19.86 -17.75
CA PRO A 292 -22.16 -19.37 -17.69
C PRO A 292 -21.23 -20.05 -18.69
N GLN A 293 -21.41 -21.35 -18.97
CA GLN A 293 -20.63 -22.12 -19.93
C GLN A 293 -20.83 -21.58 -21.37
N ALA A 294 -22.09 -21.26 -21.74
CA ALA A 294 -22.39 -20.64 -23.03
C ALA A 294 -21.75 -19.25 -23.15
N LEU A 295 -21.70 -18.48 -22.03
CA LEU A 295 -21.04 -17.19 -21.99
C LEU A 295 -19.51 -17.32 -22.14
N ILE A 296 -18.89 -18.31 -21.50
CA ILE A 296 -17.46 -18.63 -21.64
C ILE A 296 -17.14 -18.94 -23.11
N ALA A 297 -17.93 -19.83 -23.74
CA ALA A 297 -17.77 -20.18 -25.15
C ALA A 297 -17.93 -18.95 -26.06
N TRP A 298 -18.91 -18.10 -25.79
CA TRP A 298 -19.13 -16.86 -26.53
C TRP A 298 -17.93 -15.89 -26.39
N CYS A 299 -17.45 -15.66 -25.18
CA CYS A 299 -16.28 -14.80 -24.94
C CYS A 299 -15.03 -15.33 -25.65
N LYS A 300 -14.79 -16.64 -25.59
CA LYS A 300 -13.66 -17.30 -26.26
C LYS A 300 -13.71 -17.10 -27.79
N SER A 301 -14.90 -17.21 -28.39
CA SER A 301 -15.07 -17.12 -29.85
C SER A 301 -15.16 -15.70 -30.38
N ASN A 302 -15.53 -14.71 -29.54
CA ASN A 302 -15.86 -13.36 -30.00
C ASN A 302 -14.94 -12.27 -29.47
N ILE A 303 -14.00 -12.57 -28.56
CA ILE A 303 -13.09 -11.59 -27.99
C ILE A 303 -11.66 -12.07 -28.19
N ALA A 304 -10.93 -11.39 -29.08
CA ALA A 304 -9.51 -11.64 -29.33
C ALA A 304 -8.66 -11.11 -28.17
N ILE A 305 -7.60 -11.82 -27.84
CA ILE A 305 -6.64 -11.40 -26.79
C ILE A 305 -5.43 -10.73 -27.42
N ASP A 306 -5.09 -9.57 -26.89
CA ASP A 306 -3.90 -8.81 -27.23
C ASP A 306 -3.28 -8.22 -25.97
N GLU A 307 -2.21 -8.83 -25.50
CA GLU A 307 -1.45 -8.39 -24.31
C GLU A 307 -0.43 -7.28 -24.62
N THR A 308 -0.25 -6.93 -25.89
CA THR A 308 0.84 -6.03 -26.31
C THR A 308 0.42 -4.56 -26.39
N HIS A 309 -0.85 -4.29 -26.71
CA HIS A 309 -1.36 -2.93 -26.92
C HIS A 309 -1.99 -2.29 -25.66
N ASN A 310 -1.95 -2.98 -24.52
CA ASN A 310 -2.32 -2.42 -23.22
C ASN A 310 -1.19 -2.58 -22.17
N PRO A 311 0.02 -2.06 -22.44
CA PRO A 311 1.16 -2.26 -21.54
C PRO A 311 1.00 -1.56 -20.19
N GLN A 312 0.13 -0.55 -20.10
CA GLN A 312 -0.20 0.13 -18.84
C GLN A 312 -1.28 -0.60 -18.03
N ARG A 313 -1.83 -1.69 -18.57
CA ARG A 313 -2.91 -2.47 -17.95
C ARG A 313 -4.12 -1.61 -17.56
N LEU A 314 -4.50 -0.68 -18.44
CA LEU A 314 -5.73 0.08 -18.29
C LEU A 314 -6.93 -0.86 -18.30
N ARG A 315 -7.86 -0.64 -17.38
CA ARG A 315 -9.07 -1.47 -17.27
C ARG A 315 -10.03 -1.09 -18.39
N MET A 316 -10.18 -1.99 -19.35
CA MET A 316 -11.12 -1.80 -20.46
C MET A 316 -12.55 -1.88 -19.94
N LEU A 317 -13.36 -0.88 -20.30
CA LEU A 317 -14.78 -0.86 -19.95
C LEU A 317 -15.54 -2.00 -20.64
N PRO A 318 -16.55 -2.61 -20.01
CA PRO A 318 -17.34 -3.68 -20.62
C PRO A 318 -17.89 -3.31 -22.00
N MET A 319 -18.36 -2.07 -22.18
CA MET A 319 -18.87 -1.59 -23.45
C MET A 319 -17.79 -1.36 -24.51
N SER A 320 -16.58 -1.02 -24.11
CA SER A 320 -15.44 -0.93 -25.02
C SER A 320 -15.04 -2.30 -25.54
N VAL A 321 -14.93 -3.31 -24.67
CA VAL A 321 -14.66 -4.70 -25.07
C VAL A 321 -15.76 -5.25 -25.98
N TRP A 322 -17.03 -4.92 -25.70
CA TRP A 322 -18.15 -5.29 -26.59
C TRP A 322 -17.99 -4.72 -28.01
N ARG A 323 -17.58 -3.47 -28.15
CA ARG A 323 -17.43 -2.79 -29.45
C ARG A 323 -16.21 -3.28 -30.22
N GLU A 324 -15.06 -3.31 -29.53
CA GLU A 324 -13.76 -3.60 -30.14
C GLU A 324 -13.52 -5.10 -30.40
N ARG A 325 -14.17 -5.99 -29.66
CA ARG A 325 -13.97 -7.45 -29.72
C ARG A 325 -12.52 -7.87 -29.52
N LYS A 326 -11.72 -7.01 -28.93
CA LYS A 326 -10.30 -7.18 -28.68
C LYS A 326 -9.91 -6.51 -27.37
N THR A 327 -9.14 -7.22 -26.52
CA THR A 327 -8.68 -6.71 -25.23
C THR A 327 -7.59 -7.63 -24.66
N ASP A 328 -6.98 -7.27 -23.52
CA ASP A 328 -6.13 -8.17 -22.75
C ASP A 328 -6.96 -9.19 -21.92
N LYS A 329 -6.27 -10.12 -21.24
CA LYS A 329 -6.95 -11.14 -20.42
C LYS A 329 -7.79 -10.53 -19.31
N LEU A 330 -7.30 -9.45 -18.66
CA LEU A 330 -8.03 -8.77 -17.61
C LEU A 330 -9.31 -8.09 -18.13
N GLY A 331 -9.22 -7.39 -19.26
CA GLY A 331 -10.38 -6.78 -19.90
C GLY A 331 -11.43 -7.82 -20.31
N ARG A 332 -11.01 -9.02 -20.79
CA ARG A 332 -11.92 -10.14 -21.04
C ARG A 332 -12.58 -10.66 -19.75
N ALA A 333 -11.83 -10.72 -18.66
CA ALA A 333 -12.38 -11.13 -17.36
C ALA A 333 -13.40 -10.12 -16.83
N ILE A 334 -13.10 -8.81 -16.87
CA ILE A 334 -14.05 -7.75 -16.51
C ILE A 334 -15.31 -7.82 -17.35
N PHE A 335 -15.18 -7.98 -18.67
CA PHE A 335 -16.32 -8.13 -19.57
C PHE A 335 -17.17 -9.36 -19.24
N PHE A 336 -16.53 -10.51 -19.00
CA PHE A 336 -17.25 -11.74 -18.63
C PHE A 336 -18.09 -11.53 -17.36
N VAL A 337 -17.53 -10.94 -16.32
CA VAL A 337 -18.27 -10.68 -15.07
C VAL A 337 -19.43 -9.72 -15.31
N ALA A 338 -19.19 -8.63 -16.04
CA ALA A 338 -20.24 -7.65 -16.37
C ALA A 338 -21.38 -8.30 -17.16
N ALA A 339 -21.07 -9.11 -18.16
CA ALA A 339 -22.05 -9.83 -18.98
C ALA A 339 -22.80 -10.90 -18.16
N ALA A 340 -22.09 -11.69 -17.35
CA ALA A 340 -22.69 -12.70 -16.48
C ALA A 340 -23.69 -12.05 -15.49
N ARG A 341 -23.28 -10.97 -14.81
CA ARG A 341 -24.16 -10.21 -13.91
C ARG A 341 -25.36 -9.60 -14.64
N SER A 342 -25.19 -9.13 -15.87
CA SER A 342 -26.28 -8.62 -16.68
C SER A 342 -27.30 -9.69 -17.05
N LEU A 343 -26.86 -10.94 -17.18
CA LEU A 343 -27.70 -12.12 -17.44
C LEU A 343 -28.25 -12.77 -16.16
N GLY A 344 -27.91 -12.23 -14.99
CA GLY A 344 -28.35 -12.74 -13.69
C GLY A 344 -27.49 -13.87 -13.11
N PHE A 345 -26.32 -14.16 -13.68
CA PHE A 345 -25.38 -15.15 -13.15
C PHE A 345 -24.42 -14.49 -12.18
N PRO A 346 -24.34 -14.94 -10.89
CA PRO A 346 -23.37 -14.41 -9.96
C PRO A 346 -21.93 -14.69 -10.43
N ALA A 347 -21.14 -13.66 -10.59
CA ALA A 347 -19.77 -13.76 -11.08
C ALA A 347 -18.86 -12.72 -10.42
N ARG A 348 -17.57 -13.06 -10.31
CA ARG A 348 -16.55 -12.20 -9.71
C ARG A 348 -15.16 -12.44 -10.29
N ILE A 349 -14.28 -11.48 -10.14
CA ILE A 349 -12.85 -11.71 -9.99
C ILE A 349 -12.62 -11.87 -8.50
N ASN A 350 -12.10 -13.01 -8.07
CA ASN A 350 -11.90 -13.32 -6.65
C ASN A 350 -10.87 -12.34 -6.06
N GLU A 351 -11.26 -11.60 -5.04
CA GLU A 351 -10.44 -10.55 -4.43
C GLU A 351 -9.14 -11.10 -3.80
N ILE A 352 -9.16 -12.35 -3.31
CA ILE A 352 -8.01 -12.97 -2.62
C ILE A 352 -6.95 -13.48 -3.62
N ASN A 353 -7.37 -14.22 -4.66
CA ASN A 353 -6.44 -14.92 -5.56
C ASN A 353 -6.49 -14.45 -7.03
N GLY A 354 -7.31 -13.45 -7.34
CA GLY A 354 -7.45 -12.87 -8.69
C GLY A 354 -8.10 -13.78 -9.72
N LYS A 355 -8.63 -14.93 -9.35
CA LYS A 355 -9.27 -15.87 -10.28
C LYS A 355 -10.64 -15.39 -10.72
N LEU A 356 -10.91 -15.54 -12.00
CA LEU A 356 -12.23 -15.32 -12.56
C LEU A 356 -13.16 -16.47 -12.19
N GLN A 357 -14.33 -16.18 -11.63
CA GLN A 357 -15.25 -17.19 -11.10
C GLN A 357 -16.71 -16.83 -11.40
N TYR A 358 -17.55 -17.88 -11.55
CA TYR A 358 -19.01 -17.78 -11.46
C TYR A 358 -19.53 -18.69 -10.35
N ASN A 359 -20.71 -18.38 -9.81
CA ASN A 359 -21.35 -19.23 -8.80
C ASN A 359 -22.38 -20.16 -9.46
N ALA A 360 -22.28 -21.45 -9.14
CA ALA A 360 -23.28 -22.45 -9.52
C ALA A 360 -23.62 -23.30 -8.29
N ASN A 361 -24.91 -23.37 -7.95
CA ASN A 361 -25.42 -24.17 -6.82
C ASN A 361 -24.69 -23.89 -5.49
N GLY A 362 -24.35 -22.63 -5.22
CA GLY A 362 -23.67 -22.23 -4.00
C GLY A 362 -22.14 -22.38 -4.02
N ALA A 363 -21.56 -22.96 -5.07
CA ALA A 363 -20.12 -23.13 -5.22
C ALA A 363 -19.52 -22.15 -6.24
N TRP A 364 -18.33 -21.59 -5.95
CA TRP A 364 -17.56 -20.80 -6.88
C TRP A 364 -16.72 -21.69 -7.78
N ILE A 365 -16.89 -21.54 -9.09
CA ILE A 365 -16.23 -22.33 -10.13
C ILE A 365 -15.31 -21.42 -10.95
N ASP A 366 -14.05 -21.82 -11.12
CA ASP A 366 -13.06 -21.08 -11.89
C ASP A 366 -13.42 -21.08 -13.38
N VAL A 367 -13.20 -19.94 -14.04
CA VAL A 367 -13.42 -19.77 -15.48
C VAL A 367 -12.10 -19.93 -16.22
N GLU A 368 -12.05 -20.95 -17.09
CA GLU A 368 -10.91 -21.21 -17.95
C GLU A 368 -11.28 -21.01 -19.42
N PHE A 369 -10.65 -20.04 -20.08
CA PHE A 369 -10.88 -19.79 -21.50
C PHE A 369 -10.03 -20.66 -22.41
N ASP A 370 -8.80 -20.99 -22.00
CA ASP A 370 -7.79 -21.64 -22.85
C ASP A 370 -7.52 -23.10 -22.50
N GLY A 371 -8.11 -23.59 -21.39
CA GLY A 371 -8.00 -24.97 -20.90
C GLY A 371 -9.31 -25.74 -20.89
N LYS A 372 -9.33 -26.90 -20.26
CA LYS A 372 -10.58 -27.58 -19.90
C LYS A 372 -11.26 -26.78 -18.81
N GLN A 373 -12.53 -26.44 -19.03
CA GLN A 373 -13.34 -25.76 -18.04
C GLN A 373 -13.38 -26.58 -16.75
N ALA A 374 -13.10 -25.94 -15.62
CA ALA A 374 -13.27 -26.58 -14.31
C ALA A 374 -14.76 -26.89 -14.09
N GLU A 375 -15.06 -28.14 -13.76
CA GLU A 375 -16.42 -28.57 -13.43
C GLU A 375 -16.70 -28.47 -11.93
N LYS A 376 -15.66 -28.39 -11.13
CA LYS A 376 -15.70 -28.34 -9.66
C LYS A 376 -14.74 -27.28 -9.13
N SER A 377 -15.02 -26.78 -7.94
CA SER A 377 -14.09 -25.92 -7.19
C SER A 377 -12.77 -26.63 -6.94
N VAL A 378 -11.66 -25.89 -6.93
CA VAL A 378 -10.35 -26.43 -6.56
C VAL A 378 -10.42 -26.96 -5.12
N PRO A 379 -9.92 -28.19 -4.88
CA PRO A 379 -9.88 -28.74 -3.53
C PRO A 379 -9.11 -27.82 -2.57
N LYS A 380 -9.60 -27.70 -1.34
CA LYS A 380 -9.02 -26.87 -0.31
C LYS A 380 -8.58 -27.68 0.89
N GLY A 381 -7.58 -27.17 1.60
CA GLY A 381 -7.21 -27.55 2.95
C GLY A 381 -7.21 -26.33 3.85
N THR A 382 -7.06 -26.54 5.15
CA THR A 382 -7.09 -25.48 6.15
C THR A 382 -5.68 -25.16 6.64
N LEU A 383 -5.27 -23.89 6.55
CA LEU A 383 -4.04 -23.38 7.14
C LEU A 383 -4.35 -22.84 8.54
N LEU A 384 -3.65 -23.32 9.56
CA LEU A 384 -3.64 -22.79 10.90
C LEU A 384 -2.28 -22.11 11.15
N LEU A 385 -2.27 -20.79 11.30
CA LEU A 385 -1.05 -20.05 11.65
C LEU A 385 -0.92 -19.95 13.16
N GLU A 386 0.21 -20.42 13.68
CA GLU A 386 0.58 -20.30 15.08
C GLU A 386 1.64 -19.19 15.24
N TYR A 387 1.44 -18.31 16.20
CA TYR A 387 2.34 -17.21 16.47
C TYR A 387 2.58 -17.04 17.96
N LYS A 388 3.83 -16.85 18.33
CA LYS A 388 4.19 -16.48 19.71
C LYS A 388 4.35 -14.98 19.79
N PRO A 389 3.52 -14.27 20.57
CA PRO A 389 3.63 -12.83 20.75
C PRO A 389 5.03 -12.40 21.17
N THR A 390 5.51 -11.31 20.56
CA THR A 390 6.77 -10.66 20.90
C THR A 390 6.52 -9.45 21.80
N LYS A 391 7.59 -8.81 22.27
CA LYS A 391 7.51 -7.60 23.09
C LYS A 391 6.77 -6.46 22.37
N TYR A 392 6.96 -6.32 21.05
CA TYR A 392 6.45 -5.20 20.27
C TYR A 392 5.24 -5.54 19.41
N ASN A 393 4.94 -6.83 19.23
CA ASN A 393 3.82 -7.25 18.38
C ASN A 393 3.12 -8.49 18.98
N ASP A 394 1.88 -8.31 19.42
CA ASP A 394 1.02 -9.36 19.97
C ASP A 394 0.01 -9.91 18.96
N ASN A 395 -0.23 -9.20 17.85
CA ASN A 395 -1.18 -9.57 16.81
C ASN A 395 -0.72 -9.05 15.45
N PRO A 396 0.15 -9.77 14.73
CA PRO A 396 0.63 -9.36 13.42
C PRO A 396 -0.50 -9.06 12.44
N LYS A 397 -0.38 -7.94 11.72
CA LYS A 397 -1.33 -7.47 10.73
C LYS A 397 -0.88 -7.88 9.33
N TYR A 398 -1.82 -8.32 8.51
CA TYR A 398 -1.56 -8.63 7.11
C TYR A 398 -0.99 -7.41 6.37
N TYR A 399 -0.18 -7.58 5.37
CA TYR A 399 0.66 -6.59 4.69
C TYR A 399 1.72 -5.92 5.57
N SER A 400 1.38 -5.44 6.75
CA SER A 400 2.33 -4.72 7.61
C SER A 400 3.43 -5.63 8.16
N HIS A 401 3.06 -6.84 8.55
CA HIS A 401 3.93 -7.75 9.29
C HIS A 401 4.12 -9.10 8.59
N PHE A 402 3.13 -9.58 7.86
CA PHE A 402 3.23 -10.81 7.10
C PHE A 402 2.32 -10.82 5.87
N THR A 403 2.66 -11.69 4.91
CA THR A 403 1.84 -11.99 3.74
C THR A 403 1.96 -13.45 3.34
N LEU A 404 0.96 -13.93 2.59
CA LEU A 404 0.91 -15.26 2.00
C LEU A 404 0.95 -15.15 0.47
N SER A 405 1.77 -15.96 -0.16
CA SER A 405 1.80 -16.10 -1.63
C SER A 405 1.67 -17.56 -2.02
N LYS A 406 0.85 -17.86 -3.04
CA LYS A 406 0.82 -19.17 -3.68
C LYS A 406 1.96 -19.27 -4.70
N ILE A 407 2.69 -20.38 -4.72
CA ILE A 407 3.77 -20.61 -5.68
C ILE A 407 3.23 -21.44 -6.84
N GLU A 408 3.13 -20.84 -8.02
CA GLU A 408 2.68 -21.50 -9.24
C GLU A 408 3.73 -21.36 -10.34
N ASN A 409 4.18 -22.48 -10.89
CA ASN A 409 5.22 -22.51 -11.93
C ASN A 409 6.51 -21.75 -11.58
N GLY A 410 6.89 -21.75 -10.30
CA GLY A 410 8.07 -21.05 -9.80
C GLY A 410 7.88 -19.53 -9.62
N VAL A 411 6.64 -19.05 -9.65
CA VAL A 411 6.27 -17.64 -9.44
C VAL A 411 5.40 -17.51 -8.19
N ALA A 412 5.72 -16.55 -7.33
CA ALA A 412 4.92 -16.22 -6.18
C ALA A 412 3.74 -15.30 -6.60
N GLN A 413 2.53 -15.68 -6.22
CA GLN A 413 1.31 -14.90 -6.42
C GLN A 413 0.74 -14.52 -5.05
N LEU A 414 0.79 -13.22 -4.72
CA LEU A 414 0.29 -12.70 -3.45
C LEU A 414 -1.20 -12.99 -3.30
N LEU A 415 -1.60 -13.48 -2.13
CA LEU A 415 -3.00 -13.53 -1.74
C LEU A 415 -3.41 -12.18 -1.15
N THR A 416 -4.55 -11.67 -1.58
CA THR A 416 -5.04 -10.35 -1.18
C THR A 416 -6.11 -10.51 -0.10
N TYR A 417 -5.80 -10.03 1.10
CA TYR A 417 -6.74 -9.95 2.22
C TYR A 417 -7.10 -8.49 2.51
N PRO A 418 -8.17 -8.21 3.27
CA PRO A 418 -8.45 -6.86 3.74
C PRO A 418 -7.25 -6.27 4.53
N GLU A 419 -7.02 -4.96 4.41
CA GLU A 419 -5.95 -4.29 5.17
C GLU A 419 -6.15 -4.36 6.69
N THR A 420 -7.38 -4.65 7.13
CA THR A 420 -7.74 -4.86 8.53
C THR A 420 -7.44 -6.28 9.02
N ALA A 421 -7.12 -7.23 8.13
CA ALA A 421 -6.89 -8.62 8.49
C ALA A 421 -5.70 -8.77 9.45
N THR A 422 -5.87 -9.60 10.48
CA THR A 422 -4.85 -9.87 11.49
C THR A 422 -4.65 -11.37 11.70
N TRP A 423 -3.48 -11.74 12.23
CA TRP A 423 -3.24 -13.14 12.60
C TRP A 423 -4.34 -13.70 13.50
N LYS A 424 -4.71 -12.96 14.57
CA LYS A 424 -5.64 -13.44 15.60
C LYS A 424 -7.04 -13.67 15.07
N ASP A 425 -7.53 -12.78 14.20
CA ASP A 425 -8.92 -12.78 13.76
C ASP A 425 -9.14 -13.66 12.53
N ASP A 426 -8.16 -13.70 11.60
CA ASP A 426 -8.34 -14.29 10.28
C ASP A 426 -7.56 -15.61 10.08
N PHE A 427 -6.45 -15.84 10.82
CA PHE A 427 -5.55 -16.95 10.53
C PHE A 427 -5.32 -17.92 11.69
N SER A 428 -5.56 -17.50 12.94
CA SER A 428 -5.31 -18.33 14.13
C SER A 428 -6.32 -19.44 14.32
N LYS A 429 -7.51 -19.33 13.74
CA LYS A 429 -8.62 -20.31 13.86
C LYS A 429 -8.75 -21.21 12.65
N GLY A 430 -7.90 -21.01 11.66
CA GLY A 430 -7.91 -21.74 10.39
C GLY A 430 -8.46 -20.92 9.23
N THR A 431 -7.74 -20.94 8.12
CA THR A 431 -8.08 -20.26 6.87
C THR A 431 -8.04 -21.26 5.73
N ASP A 432 -9.10 -21.33 4.94
CA ASP A 432 -9.18 -22.25 3.81
C ASP A 432 -8.38 -21.72 2.62
N LEU A 433 -7.41 -22.50 2.19
CA LEU A 433 -6.58 -22.26 1.01
C LEU A 433 -6.74 -23.41 0.00
N GLU A 434 -6.57 -23.09 -1.28
CA GLU A 434 -6.50 -24.12 -2.33
C GLU A 434 -5.29 -25.04 -2.11
N GLU A 435 -5.40 -26.30 -2.56
CA GLU A 435 -4.26 -27.19 -2.55
C GLU A 435 -3.08 -26.60 -3.35
N GLY A 436 -1.87 -26.70 -2.81
CA GLY A 436 -0.66 -26.18 -3.47
C GLY A 436 0.46 -25.81 -2.52
N THR A 437 1.52 -25.27 -3.08
CA THR A 437 2.68 -24.76 -2.34
C THR A 437 2.53 -23.28 -2.07
N TYR A 438 2.88 -22.86 -0.86
CA TYR A 438 2.74 -21.49 -0.39
C TYR A 438 4.02 -21.00 0.27
N MET A 439 4.20 -19.69 0.25
CA MET A 439 5.25 -18.99 0.99
C MET A 439 4.61 -17.94 1.89
N LEU A 440 4.91 -18.03 3.18
CA LEU A 440 4.67 -16.96 4.14
C LEU A 440 5.94 -16.10 4.21
N ILE A 441 5.79 -14.78 4.17
CA ILE A 441 6.85 -13.82 4.42
C ILE A 441 6.48 -13.03 5.67
N THR A 442 7.39 -12.93 6.63
CA THR A 442 7.28 -12.04 7.78
C THR A 442 8.35 -10.96 7.72
N GLY A 443 8.15 -9.83 8.40
CA GLY A 443 9.21 -8.84 8.49
C GLY A 443 8.94 -7.73 9.48
N THR A 444 9.99 -7.37 10.20
CA THR A 444 10.02 -6.23 11.12
C THR A 444 10.84 -5.10 10.51
N ARG A 445 10.22 -3.94 10.36
CA ARG A 445 10.90 -2.74 9.84
C ARG A 445 11.49 -1.95 10.99
N MET A 446 12.78 -1.63 10.86
CA MET A 446 13.50 -0.78 11.79
C MET A 446 13.35 0.70 11.42
N ALA A 447 13.55 1.59 12.38
CA ALA A 447 13.57 3.05 12.14
C ALA A 447 14.62 3.47 11.10
N SER A 448 15.77 2.78 11.06
CA SER A 448 16.81 2.96 10.02
C SER A 448 16.34 2.64 8.60
N GLY A 449 15.18 1.99 8.45
CA GLY A 449 14.67 1.45 7.20
C GLY A 449 15.15 0.03 6.89
N GLN A 450 16.05 -0.54 7.68
CA GLN A 450 16.42 -1.96 7.61
C GLN A 450 15.20 -2.84 7.86
N VAL A 451 15.16 -4.01 7.25
CA VAL A 451 14.11 -5.01 7.46
C VAL A 451 14.71 -6.34 7.88
N LEU A 452 14.18 -6.90 8.97
CA LEU A 452 14.46 -8.25 9.42
C LEU A 452 13.33 -9.15 8.94
N ALA A 453 13.49 -9.78 7.76
CA ALA A 453 12.47 -10.63 7.18
C ALA A 453 12.77 -12.12 7.37
N GLU A 454 11.74 -12.95 7.29
CA GLU A 454 11.85 -14.40 7.27
C GLU A 454 10.81 -14.98 6.30
N THR A 455 11.19 -16.06 5.60
CA THR A 455 10.32 -16.77 4.67
C THR A 455 10.13 -18.21 5.10
N TYR A 456 8.90 -18.72 4.95
CA TYR A 456 8.50 -20.07 5.28
C TYR A 456 7.79 -20.69 4.07
N LEU A 457 8.29 -21.81 3.57
CA LEU A 457 7.68 -22.56 2.49
C LEU A 457 6.88 -23.73 3.09
N PHE A 458 5.63 -23.91 2.65
CA PHE A 458 4.76 -24.99 3.13
C PHE A 458 3.77 -25.44 2.05
N THR A 459 3.12 -26.58 2.28
CA THR A 459 2.18 -27.16 1.32
C THR A 459 0.81 -27.37 1.98
N ILE A 460 -0.23 -26.93 1.30
CA ILE A 460 -1.62 -27.20 1.65
C ILE A 460 -2.07 -28.44 0.87
N LYS A 461 -2.65 -29.41 1.58
CA LYS A 461 -3.23 -30.63 1.00
C LYS A 461 -4.74 -30.61 1.17
N ALA A 462 -5.47 -31.01 0.13
CA ALA A 462 -6.93 -31.08 0.14
C ALA A 462 -7.48 -31.86 1.34
N GLY A 463 -8.48 -31.28 2.02
CA GLY A 463 -9.16 -31.89 3.17
C GLY A 463 -8.29 -32.08 4.42
N LYS A 464 -7.08 -31.48 4.46
CA LYS A 464 -6.18 -31.60 5.62
C LYS A 464 -5.92 -30.25 6.26
N GLU A 465 -5.65 -30.28 7.56
CA GLU A 465 -5.12 -29.15 8.31
C GLU A 465 -3.59 -29.11 8.17
N THR A 466 -3.05 -27.92 7.90
CA THR A 466 -1.62 -27.61 7.90
C THR A 466 -1.35 -26.59 9.00
N ARG A 467 -0.50 -26.92 9.96
CA ARG A 467 -0.05 -26.01 11.03
C ARG A 467 1.29 -25.43 10.66
N LEU A 468 1.41 -24.11 10.74
CA LEU A 468 2.66 -23.39 10.53
C LEU A 468 2.89 -22.41 11.67
N THR A 469 3.96 -22.64 12.41
CA THR A 469 4.42 -21.66 13.43
C THR A 469 5.37 -20.68 12.76
N PHE A 470 5.12 -19.38 12.94
CA PHE A 470 5.98 -18.31 12.45
C PHE A 470 6.42 -17.37 13.57
N THR A 471 7.49 -16.66 13.32
CA THR A 471 8.07 -15.68 14.25
C THR A 471 8.17 -14.31 13.61
N MET A 472 8.20 -13.27 14.46
CA MET A 472 8.63 -11.93 14.09
C MET A 472 10.02 -11.71 14.65
N ARG A 473 11.00 -11.45 13.79
CA ARG A 473 12.36 -11.15 14.22
C ARG A 473 12.41 -9.76 14.86
N GLU A 474 13.15 -9.61 15.94
CA GLU A 474 13.36 -8.36 16.67
C GLU A 474 14.86 -8.11 16.89
N ASP A 475 15.24 -6.85 17.03
CA ASP A 475 16.57 -6.45 17.45
C ASP A 475 16.44 -5.47 18.63
N ASP A 476 16.77 -5.93 19.83
CA ASP A 476 16.68 -5.13 21.06
C ASP A 476 17.63 -3.92 21.07
N ASN A 477 18.65 -3.90 20.21
CA ASN A 477 19.62 -2.80 20.08
C ASN A 477 19.20 -1.72 19.08
N ALA A 478 18.14 -1.95 18.31
CA ALA A 478 17.65 -1.03 17.28
C ALA A 478 16.26 -0.49 17.63
N VAL A 479 15.95 0.69 17.09
CA VAL A 479 14.60 1.27 17.21
C VAL A 479 13.69 0.65 16.16
N GLN A 480 12.58 0.07 16.61
CA GLN A 480 11.61 -0.60 15.75
C GLN A 480 10.39 0.30 15.50
N VAL A 481 9.70 0.11 14.37
CA VAL A 481 8.38 0.67 14.16
C VAL A 481 7.36 -0.18 14.94
N ILE A 482 6.70 0.44 15.91
CA ILE A 482 5.78 -0.23 16.84
C ILE A 482 4.31 0.01 16.52
N GLY A 483 4.01 0.87 15.57
CA GLY A 483 2.65 1.19 15.16
C GLY A 483 2.60 2.36 14.18
N SER A 484 1.40 2.81 13.88
CA SER A 484 1.16 4.00 13.07
C SER A 484 -0.16 4.64 13.48
N PHE A 485 -0.33 5.93 13.18
CA PHE A 485 -1.60 6.67 13.31
C PHE A 485 -1.65 7.76 12.23
N ASN A 486 -2.81 8.38 12.04
CA ASN A 486 -2.97 9.38 10.99
C ASN A 486 -2.48 10.76 11.43
N ALA A 487 -1.32 11.20 10.96
CA ALA A 487 -0.76 12.52 11.26
C ALA A 487 -1.44 13.68 10.51
N GLU A 488 -2.39 13.41 9.61
CA GLU A 488 -3.24 14.45 9.02
C GLU A 488 -4.41 14.86 9.93
N ASP A 489 -4.58 14.19 11.07
CA ASP A 489 -5.57 14.57 12.06
C ASP A 489 -5.32 15.96 12.61
N ILE A 490 -6.43 16.68 12.82
CA ILE A 490 -6.43 18.11 13.11
C ILE A 490 -6.38 18.36 14.60
N TYR A 491 -5.52 19.29 15.00
CA TYR A 491 -5.49 19.91 16.32
C TYR A 491 -5.65 21.42 16.22
N HIS A 492 -6.17 22.07 17.27
CA HIS A 492 -6.23 23.52 17.35
C HIS A 492 -4.96 24.11 17.95
N ASP A 493 -4.17 24.82 17.14
CA ASP A 493 -2.89 25.43 17.54
C ASP A 493 -3.11 26.69 18.39
N ARG A 494 -2.58 26.68 19.62
CA ARG A 494 -2.73 27.78 20.58
C ARG A 494 -2.10 29.08 20.11
N ALA A 495 -0.93 29.01 19.47
CA ALA A 495 -0.15 30.20 19.12
C ALA A 495 -0.76 30.96 17.93
N THR A 496 -1.30 30.26 16.97
CA THR A 496 -1.92 30.83 15.76
C THR A 496 -3.43 30.92 15.84
N ASN A 497 -4.03 30.31 16.87
CA ASN A 497 -5.49 30.20 17.06
C ASN A 497 -6.20 29.68 15.80
N SER A 498 -5.66 28.61 15.23
CA SER A 498 -6.16 28.00 13.99
C SER A 498 -5.95 26.49 14.00
N ASP A 499 -6.75 25.80 13.22
CA ASP A 499 -6.68 24.36 13.07
C ASP A 499 -5.54 23.98 12.11
N LYS A 500 -4.75 22.97 12.50
CA LYS A 500 -3.61 22.46 11.74
C LYS A 500 -3.55 20.94 11.86
N SER A 501 -3.02 20.26 10.85
CA SER A 501 -2.66 18.87 11.01
C SER A 501 -1.33 18.72 11.76
N LEU A 502 -1.16 17.58 12.44
CA LEU A 502 0.13 17.25 13.07
C LEU A 502 1.25 17.27 12.02
N LEU A 503 1.00 16.68 10.84
CA LEU A 503 1.97 16.61 9.76
C LEU A 503 2.37 17.99 9.24
N SER A 504 1.43 18.91 9.07
CA SER A 504 1.72 20.29 8.61
C SER A 504 2.59 21.07 9.62
N THR A 505 2.43 20.81 10.90
CA THR A 505 3.21 21.42 11.98
C THR A 505 4.58 20.78 12.14
N ALA A 506 4.62 19.45 12.12
CA ALA A 506 5.85 18.68 12.32
C ALA A 506 6.86 18.89 11.18
N GLY A 507 6.37 19.04 9.96
CA GLY A 507 7.22 19.06 8.79
C GLY A 507 7.82 17.68 8.52
N ARG A 508 9.09 17.66 8.14
CA ARG A 508 9.78 16.44 7.70
C ARG A 508 10.59 15.79 8.80
N GLY A 509 10.72 14.46 8.71
CA GLY A 509 11.51 13.65 9.62
C GLY A 509 10.74 13.25 10.86
N TYR A 510 11.48 13.00 11.93
CA TYR A 510 10.88 12.63 13.21
C TYR A 510 10.34 13.85 13.96
N TYR A 511 9.30 13.64 14.77
CA TYR A 511 8.73 14.63 15.66
C TYR A 511 8.15 13.93 16.89
N MET A 512 7.84 14.70 17.92
CA MET A 512 7.24 14.19 19.15
C MET A 512 5.80 14.68 19.25
N VAL A 513 4.91 13.80 19.68
CA VAL A 513 3.55 14.14 20.13
C VAL A 513 3.41 13.81 21.60
N GLY A 514 2.86 14.72 22.38
CA GLY A 514 2.52 14.51 23.78
C GLY A 514 1.05 14.80 24.02
N ILE A 515 0.27 13.84 24.52
CA ILE A 515 -1.08 14.10 25.05
C ILE A 515 -0.92 14.29 26.55
N VAL A 516 -1.29 15.46 27.04
CA VAL A 516 -1.01 15.89 28.42
C VAL A 516 -2.30 16.28 29.16
N ALA A 517 -2.25 16.17 30.48
CA ALA A 517 -3.33 16.61 31.36
C ALA A 517 -2.85 17.74 32.28
N PRO A 518 -3.68 18.81 32.49
CA PRO A 518 -3.28 19.91 33.37
C PRO A 518 -3.28 19.48 34.84
N ASN A 519 -2.36 20.04 35.61
CA ASN A 519 -2.31 19.88 37.07
C ASN A 519 -2.24 18.42 37.59
N GLN A 520 -1.69 17.53 36.76
CA GLN A 520 -1.46 16.14 37.14
C GLN A 520 0.03 15.87 37.28
N GLU A 521 0.43 15.24 38.39
CA GLU A 521 1.84 14.97 38.69
C GLU A 521 2.56 14.17 37.59
N PRO A 522 1.98 13.16 36.94
CA PRO A 522 2.65 12.47 35.84
C PRO A 522 3.02 13.42 34.67
N THR A 523 2.12 14.34 34.30
CA THR A 523 2.39 15.37 33.28
C THR A 523 3.46 16.36 33.77
N ASN A 524 3.28 16.90 34.97
CA ASN A 524 4.19 17.89 35.51
C ASN A 524 5.62 17.33 35.67
N HIS A 525 5.73 16.10 36.14
CA HIS A 525 7.01 15.39 36.25
C HIS A 525 7.68 15.23 34.87
N THR A 526 6.94 14.79 33.86
CA THR A 526 7.48 14.63 32.51
C THR A 526 7.94 15.95 31.91
N LEU A 527 7.15 17.02 32.07
CA LEU A 527 7.52 18.35 31.54
C LEU A 527 8.76 18.93 32.25
N ARG A 528 8.90 18.74 33.56
CA ARG A 528 10.11 19.13 34.30
C ARG A 528 11.34 18.32 33.84
N ASP A 529 11.16 17.04 33.60
CA ASP A 529 12.21 16.17 33.10
C ASP A 529 12.66 16.58 31.68
N ILE A 530 11.72 16.88 30.78
CA ILE A 530 12.01 17.47 29.45
C ILE A 530 12.74 18.81 29.58
N SER A 531 12.34 19.68 30.53
CA SER A 531 13.01 20.95 30.78
C SER A 531 14.47 20.78 31.20
N THR A 532 14.78 19.71 31.93
CA THR A 532 16.15 19.36 32.36
C THR A 532 17.08 19.13 31.16
N TYR A 533 16.56 18.59 30.07
CA TYR A 533 17.27 18.28 28.83
C TYR A 533 16.94 19.26 27.69
N LYS A 534 16.60 20.51 28.03
CA LYS A 534 16.20 21.55 27.07
C LYS A 534 17.18 21.69 25.90
N ALA A 535 18.48 21.79 26.22
CA ALA A 535 19.52 22.03 25.22
C ALA A 535 19.61 20.86 24.20
N GLU A 536 19.47 19.64 24.66
CA GLU A 536 19.50 18.44 23.82
C GLU A 536 18.28 18.37 22.90
N PHE A 537 17.09 18.69 23.40
CA PHE A 537 15.87 18.75 22.58
C PHE A 537 15.88 19.90 21.58
N GLU A 538 16.42 21.06 21.96
CA GLU A 538 16.62 22.18 21.04
C GLU A 538 17.65 21.84 19.95
N LYS A 539 18.73 21.13 20.31
CA LYS A 539 19.72 20.62 19.36
C LYS A 539 19.11 19.58 18.39
N TRP A 540 18.19 18.75 18.87
CA TRP A 540 17.43 17.83 18.00
C TRP A 540 16.63 18.61 16.94
N GLY A 541 16.13 19.80 17.28
CA GLY A 541 15.56 20.78 16.35
C GLY A 541 14.22 20.37 15.72
N ARG A 542 13.62 19.26 16.15
CA ARG A 542 12.34 18.76 15.63
C ARG A 542 11.19 19.26 16.49
N LYS A 543 9.98 19.32 15.90
CA LYS A 543 8.79 19.79 16.62
C LYS A 543 8.36 18.80 17.71
N MET A 544 7.94 19.35 18.82
CA MET A 544 7.36 18.67 19.96
C MET A 544 5.95 19.22 20.16
N ILE A 545 4.93 18.49 19.71
CA ILE A 545 3.53 18.96 19.67
C ILE A 545 2.81 18.41 20.90
N PHE A 546 2.49 19.26 21.87
CA PHE A 546 1.85 18.88 23.12
C PHE A 546 0.39 19.33 23.12
N LEU A 547 -0.51 18.35 23.22
CA LEU A 547 -1.95 18.55 23.09
C LEU A 547 -2.67 18.24 24.40
N PHE A 548 -3.61 19.08 24.73
CA PHE A 548 -4.65 18.77 25.72
C PHE A 548 -5.85 18.12 25.02
N GLU A 549 -6.55 17.24 25.71
CA GLU A 549 -7.70 16.55 25.16
C GLU A 549 -8.86 17.49 24.74
N ASP A 550 -8.90 18.72 25.34
CA ASP A 550 -9.92 19.73 25.04
C ASP A 550 -9.48 21.13 25.51
N ALA A 551 -10.26 22.15 25.16
CA ALA A 551 -9.99 23.54 25.49
C ALA A 551 -10.10 23.83 27.02
N ASP A 552 -10.94 23.12 27.76
CA ASP A 552 -11.06 23.27 29.20
C ASP A 552 -9.78 22.83 29.90
N ASN A 553 -9.21 21.72 29.45
CA ASN A 553 -7.93 21.24 29.96
C ASN A 553 -6.79 22.24 29.65
N LEU A 554 -6.76 22.79 28.43
CA LEU A 554 -5.79 23.83 28.06
C LEU A 554 -5.90 25.07 28.94
N SER A 555 -7.13 25.52 29.23
CA SER A 555 -7.40 26.75 30.03
C SER A 555 -6.93 26.62 31.48
N ARG A 556 -6.90 25.41 32.02
CA ARG A 556 -6.49 25.12 33.41
C ARG A 556 -4.99 24.94 33.57
N PHE A 557 -4.23 24.87 32.48
CA PHE A 557 -2.79 24.64 32.53
C PHE A 557 -2.00 25.92 32.82
N ASN A 558 -1.08 25.87 33.77
CA ASN A 558 -0.22 26.98 34.15
C ASN A 558 1.07 27.02 33.30
N PHE A 559 1.06 27.70 32.17
CA PHE A 559 2.21 27.83 31.29
C PHE A 559 3.43 28.48 31.94
N LYS A 560 3.25 29.34 32.95
CA LYS A 560 4.35 30.02 33.64
C LYS A 560 5.21 29.08 34.47
N GLU A 561 4.64 27.97 34.91
CA GLU A 561 5.40 26.95 35.66
C GLU A 561 6.38 26.19 34.76
N PHE A 562 6.13 26.19 33.45
CA PHE A 562 6.89 25.43 32.45
C PHE A 562 7.48 26.34 31.35
N ASP A 563 7.89 27.55 31.71
CA ASP A 563 8.48 28.54 30.79
C ASP A 563 9.88 28.13 30.30
N ASN A 564 10.54 27.19 30.98
CA ASN A 564 11.86 26.66 30.62
C ASN A 564 11.81 25.42 29.70
N LEU A 565 10.69 25.12 29.07
CA LEU A 565 10.63 24.05 28.07
C LEU A 565 11.42 24.42 26.79
N PRO A 566 11.81 23.41 25.96
CA PRO A 566 12.46 23.65 24.69
C PRO A 566 11.62 24.57 23.77
N SER A 567 12.30 25.45 23.04
CA SER A 567 11.67 26.45 22.15
C SER A 567 10.92 25.84 20.94
N ASN A 568 11.18 24.58 20.62
CA ASN A 568 10.53 23.80 19.58
C ASN A 568 9.21 23.12 20.03
N VAL A 569 8.76 23.37 21.27
CA VAL A 569 7.45 22.91 21.76
C VAL A 569 6.32 23.76 21.16
N VAL A 570 5.30 23.08 20.66
CA VAL A 570 4.04 23.64 20.15
C VAL A 570 2.90 23.15 21.03
N TRP A 571 1.99 24.05 21.40
CA TRP A 571 0.85 23.72 22.26
C TRP A 571 -0.47 23.81 21.52
N GLY A 572 -1.39 22.91 21.81
CA GLY A 572 -2.74 22.94 21.23
C GLY A 572 -3.73 22.05 21.95
N THR A 573 -4.90 21.90 21.34
CA THR A 573 -5.95 20.99 21.78
C THR A 573 -6.32 19.99 20.70
N ASP A 574 -6.60 18.78 21.10
CA ASP A 574 -7.09 17.73 20.19
C ASP A 574 -8.56 18.06 19.82
N VAL A 575 -8.85 18.14 18.52
CA VAL A 575 -10.20 18.40 18.04
C VAL A 575 -11.04 17.13 18.15
N ASP A 576 -12.11 17.22 18.93
CA ASP A 576 -13.04 16.11 19.21
C ASP A 576 -12.38 14.86 19.82
N LYS A 577 -11.23 15.00 20.44
CA LYS A 577 -10.41 13.90 21.01
C LYS A 577 -10.03 12.84 19.96
N LYS A 578 -9.98 13.21 18.72
CA LYS A 578 -9.75 12.28 17.61
C LYS A 578 -8.34 11.69 17.64
N ILE A 579 -7.33 12.53 17.84
CA ILE A 579 -5.92 12.12 17.85
C ILE A 579 -5.66 11.15 19.02
N VAL A 580 -6.09 11.48 20.22
CA VAL A 580 -5.86 10.64 21.40
C VAL A 580 -6.59 9.30 21.32
N ASN A 581 -7.80 9.30 20.77
CA ASN A 581 -8.58 8.07 20.61
C ASN A 581 -7.93 7.16 19.56
N GLU A 582 -7.50 7.72 18.43
CA GLU A 582 -6.81 6.97 17.40
C GLU A 582 -5.46 6.41 17.90
N ILE A 583 -4.65 7.22 18.59
CA ILE A 583 -3.40 6.75 19.20
C ILE A 583 -3.67 5.57 20.15
N ARG A 584 -4.68 5.67 21.01
CA ARG A 584 -5.04 4.59 21.95
C ARG A 584 -5.44 3.31 21.23
N GLU A 585 -6.26 3.44 20.18
CA GLU A 585 -6.74 2.30 19.39
C GLU A 585 -5.61 1.64 18.60
N GLN A 586 -4.88 2.42 17.80
CA GLN A 586 -3.85 1.90 16.90
C GLN A 586 -2.64 1.32 17.66
N LEU A 587 -2.25 1.93 18.77
CA LEU A 587 -1.17 1.44 19.63
C LEU A 587 -1.66 0.52 20.75
N LYS A 588 -2.95 0.17 20.78
CA LYS A 588 -3.59 -0.74 21.74
C LYS A 588 -3.31 -0.35 23.22
N LEU A 589 -3.34 0.95 23.51
CA LEU A 589 -3.13 1.45 24.86
C LEU A 589 -4.36 1.18 25.72
N LYS A 590 -4.25 0.22 26.64
CA LYS A 590 -5.38 -0.24 27.47
C LYS A 590 -5.73 0.72 28.61
N SER A 591 -4.80 1.56 29.03
CA SER A 591 -4.99 2.52 30.11
C SER A 591 -5.53 3.85 29.59
N PRO A 592 -6.43 4.53 30.31
CA PRO A 592 -6.81 5.92 30.02
C PRO A 592 -5.77 6.93 30.53
N SER A 593 -4.71 6.48 31.22
CA SER A 593 -3.73 7.34 31.89
C SER A 593 -3.03 8.31 30.93
N LEU A 594 -2.82 9.53 31.38
CA LEU A 594 -1.98 10.55 30.77
C LEU A 594 -0.75 10.82 31.65
N PRO A 595 0.35 11.34 31.11
CA PRO A 595 0.53 11.71 29.71
C PRO A 595 0.79 10.52 28.80
N ILE A 596 0.62 10.71 27.48
CA ILE A 596 1.11 9.81 26.44
C ILE A 596 2.14 10.59 25.63
N PHE A 597 3.37 10.08 25.54
CA PHE A 597 4.41 10.63 24.67
C PHE A 597 4.81 9.63 23.61
N LEU A 598 4.92 10.07 22.38
CA LEU A 598 5.37 9.23 21.28
C LEU A 598 6.33 9.98 20.34
N ILE A 599 7.22 9.23 19.71
CA ILE A 599 8.06 9.69 18.60
C ILE A 599 7.55 9.03 17.34
N CYS A 600 7.28 9.82 16.35
CA CYS A 600 6.78 9.37 15.06
C CYS A 600 7.48 10.11 13.93
N ASP A 601 7.37 9.57 12.71
CA ASP A 601 7.93 10.19 11.52
C ASP A 601 6.83 10.73 10.60
N SER A 602 7.25 11.48 9.57
CA SER A 602 6.35 12.04 8.56
C SER A 602 5.63 11.00 7.69
N PHE A 603 5.87 9.70 7.90
CA PHE A 603 5.16 8.58 7.28
C PHE A 603 4.16 7.92 8.24
N ASN A 604 3.80 8.61 9.32
CA ASN A 604 2.85 8.13 10.34
C ASN A 604 3.36 6.91 11.15
N ARG A 605 4.66 6.59 11.09
CA ARG A 605 5.23 5.44 11.81
C ARG A 605 5.65 5.85 13.21
N VAL A 606 5.17 5.13 14.22
CA VAL A 606 5.53 5.34 15.62
C VAL A 606 6.71 4.43 15.96
N VAL A 607 7.75 5.01 16.55
CA VAL A 607 8.98 4.31 16.95
C VAL A 607 9.22 4.31 18.46
N TYR A 608 8.45 5.09 19.19
CA TYR A 608 8.48 5.14 20.66
C TYR A 608 7.10 5.53 21.18
N VAL A 609 6.67 4.90 22.25
CA VAL A 609 5.50 5.30 23.03
C VAL A 609 5.74 5.08 24.51
N GLN A 610 5.35 6.06 25.30
CA GLN A 610 5.34 5.98 26.76
C GLN A 610 4.02 6.52 27.28
N GLN A 611 3.42 5.81 28.21
CA GLN A 611 2.14 6.20 28.82
C GLN A 611 2.23 6.23 30.34
N GLY A 612 1.65 7.28 30.93
CA GLY A 612 1.57 7.46 32.37
C GLY A 612 2.88 7.91 33.01
N TYR A 613 2.98 7.72 34.32
CA TYR A 613 4.15 8.15 35.12
C TYR A 613 5.40 7.31 34.80
N THR A 614 6.48 8.00 34.44
CA THR A 614 7.77 7.36 34.16
C THR A 614 8.91 8.22 34.67
N ILE A 615 9.87 7.60 35.35
CA ILE A 615 11.09 8.26 35.87
C ILE A 615 12.10 8.39 34.72
N ASN A 616 12.77 9.54 34.60
CA ASN A 616 13.80 9.85 33.61
C ASN A 616 13.30 9.68 32.15
N ILE A 617 12.09 10.10 31.89
CA ILE A 617 11.50 10.00 30.53
C ILE A 617 12.28 10.83 29.50
N GLY A 618 12.79 12.01 29.88
CA GLY A 618 13.62 12.85 29.00
C GLY A 618 14.87 12.11 28.52
N GLU A 619 15.57 11.44 29.41
CA GLU A 619 16.73 10.61 29.06
C GLU A 619 16.35 9.43 28.16
N GLN A 620 15.24 8.78 28.45
CA GLN A 620 14.76 7.64 27.63
C GLN A 620 14.42 8.09 26.20
N ILE A 621 13.72 9.21 26.04
CA ILE A 621 13.41 9.81 24.75
C ILE A 621 14.70 10.15 24.00
N LEU A 622 15.67 10.80 24.64
CA LEU A 622 16.95 11.16 24.04
C LEU A 622 17.78 9.94 23.61
N LYS A 623 17.73 8.83 24.35
CA LYS A 623 18.34 7.55 23.94
C LYS A 623 17.71 7.00 22.65
N VAL A 624 16.39 7.15 22.50
CA VAL A 624 15.70 6.77 21.25
C VAL A 624 16.11 7.71 20.13
N ILE A 625 16.06 9.02 20.36
CA ILE A 625 16.47 10.05 19.39
C ILE A 625 17.90 9.83 18.90
N GLY A 626 18.81 9.46 19.79
CA GLY A 626 20.20 9.19 19.44
C GLY A 626 20.43 7.96 18.56
N LYS A 627 19.39 7.13 18.37
CA LYS A 627 19.40 5.94 17.51
C LYS A 627 18.62 6.13 16.20
N LEU A 628 17.94 7.29 16.00
CA LEU A 628 17.19 7.66 14.79
C LEU A 628 18.09 8.37 13.77
#